data_66a23198f0168d6d9ea17d79dcb07569
#
_entry.id   66a23198f0168d6d9ea17d79dcb07569
#
_cell.length_a   1.000
_cell.length_b   1.000
_cell.length_c   1.000
_cell.angle_alpha   90.00
_cell.angle_beta   90.00
_cell.angle_gamma   90.00
#
_symmetry.space_group_name_H-M   'P 1'
#
loop_
_entity.id
_entity.type
_entity.pdbx_description
1 polymer ?
#
loop_
_entity_poly.entity_id
_entity_poly.type
_entity_poly.pdbx_seq_one_letter_code
_entity_poly.pdbx_strand_id
1 'polypeptide(L)'
;VAENLRGMKVLHICGRTDRIVAEMAETGFDGLSIEVEDIAAAKSVVGEVKILGNVSSSKTLFLGKPEDVKEEARKALRGGVNLLEPNCGISPLTPVENIKALAEARDEYYADKC
;
A
#
# COMPACT_ATOMS: atom_id res chain seq x y z
N VAL A 1 -3.80 22.16 4.58
CA VAL A 1 -2.48 21.62 4.98
C VAL A 1 -1.65 21.33 3.73
N ALA A 2 -2.19 20.56 2.78
CA ALA A 2 -1.45 20.17 1.57
C ALA A 2 -0.87 21.35 0.78
N GLU A 3 -1.61 22.43 0.65
CA GLU A 3 -1.22 23.65 -0.06
C GLU A 3 0.01 24.37 0.52
N ASN A 4 0.33 24.12 1.78
CA ASN A 4 1.49 24.70 2.47
C ASN A 4 2.75 23.82 2.36
N LEU A 5 2.64 22.65 1.75
CA LEU A 5 3.74 21.72 1.55
C LEU A 5 4.29 21.84 0.12
N ARG A 6 5.61 21.73 -0.01
CA ARG A 6 6.28 21.73 -1.32
C ARG A 6 6.63 20.30 -1.74
N GLY A 7 6.67 20.07 -3.04
CA GLY A 7 7.01 18.77 -3.61
C GLY A 7 5.85 17.79 -3.58
N MET A 8 6.15 16.53 -3.85
CA MET A 8 5.18 15.45 -3.82
C MET A 8 4.74 15.17 -2.38
N LYS A 9 3.44 15.04 -2.18
CA LYS A 9 2.83 14.94 -0.84
C LYS A 9 2.04 13.66 -0.70
N VAL A 10 2.31 12.91 0.34
CA VAL A 10 1.59 11.67 0.68
C VAL A 10 0.93 11.83 2.05
N LEU A 11 -0.35 11.48 2.12
CA LEU A 11 -1.10 11.42 3.35
C LEU A 11 -1.16 9.97 3.84
N HIS A 12 -0.78 9.74 5.11
CA HIS A 12 -0.94 8.45 5.76
C HIS A 12 -1.91 8.55 6.95
N ILE A 13 -2.85 7.63 7.01
CA ILE A 13 -3.71 7.44 8.19
C ILE A 13 -3.63 5.97 8.57
N CYS A 14 -3.22 5.70 9.82
CA CYS A 14 -3.14 4.34 10.35
C CYS A 14 -4.52 3.69 10.48
N GLY A 15 -4.57 2.36 10.32
CA GLY A 15 -5.79 1.59 10.43
C GLY A 15 -6.66 1.62 9.18
N ARG A 16 -7.79 0.94 9.26
CA ARG A 16 -8.71 0.76 8.13
C ARG A 16 -9.32 2.08 7.67
N THR A 17 -9.08 2.43 6.41
CA THR A 17 -9.53 3.68 5.80
C THR A 17 -10.62 3.50 4.75
N ASP A 18 -11.17 2.31 4.58
CA ASP A 18 -12.18 2.00 3.56
C ASP A 18 -13.33 3.01 3.50
N ARG A 19 -13.76 3.53 4.66
CA ARG A 19 -14.91 4.42 4.76
C ARG A 19 -14.60 5.88 4.47
N ILE A 20 -13.33 6.28 4.47
CA ILE A 20 -12.91 7.70 4.36
C ILE A 20 -11.93 7.93 3.22
N VAL A 21 -11.64 6.91 2.41
CA VAL A 21 -10.64 7.03 1.35
C VAL A 21 -11.03 8.07 0.29
N ALA A 22 -12.32 8.24 0.02
CA ALA A 22 -12.82 9.26 -0.90
C ALA A 22 -12.55 10.68 -0.36
N GLU A 23 -12.86 10.91 0.90
CA GLU A 23 -12.61 12.20 1.58
C GLU A 23 -11.09 12.47 1.70
N MET A 24 -10.30 11.43 1.92
CA MET A 24 -8.83 11.55 1.91
C MET A 24 -8.32 12.05 0.55
N ALA A 25 -8.91 11.58 -0.55
CA ALA A 25 -8.54 12.00 -1.89
C ALA A 25 -8.85 13.48 -2.17
N GLU A 26 -9.82 14.06 -1.48
CA GLU A 26 -10.20 15.47 -1.61
C GLU A 26 -9.28 16.43 -0.86
N THR A 27 -8.34 15.93 -0.06
CA THR A 27 -7.45 16.74 0.78
C THR A 27 -6.34 17.47 0.03
N GLY A 28 -6.15 17.19 -1.27
CA GLY A 28 -5.12 17.82 -2.11
C GLY A 28 -3.74 17.18 -2.02
N PHE A 29 -3.62 15.98 -1.45
CA PHE A 29 -2.39 15.18 -1.47
C PHE A 29 -2.25 14.43 -2.81
N ASP A 30 -1.01 14.20 -3.23
CA ASP A 30 -0.69 13.51 -4.49
C ASP A 30 -0.86 11.99 -4.37
N GLY A 31 -0.68 11.47 -3.16
CA GLY A 31 -0.82 10.06 -2.85
C GLY A 31 -1.39 9.80 -1.46
N LEU A 32 -1.96 8.62 -1.31
CA LEU A 32 -2.54 8.13 -0.06
C LEU A 32 -1.86 6.81 0.32
N SER A 33 -1.21 6.77 1.47
CA SER A 33 -0.70 5.55 2.08
C SER A 33 -1.77 4.99 3.02
N ILE A 34 -2.38 3.87 2.64
CA ILE A 34 -3.65 3.41 3.19
C ILE A 34 -3.67 1.92 3.55
N GLU A 35 -4.63 1.59 4.41
CA GLU A 35 -5.07 0.22 4.67
C GLU A 35 -6.53 0.08 4.26
N VAL A 36 -6.78 -0.65 3.18
CA VAL A 36 -8.13 -0.96 2.68
C VAL A 36 -8.23 -2.43 2.32
N GLU A 37 -9.44 -2.95 2.31
CA GLU A 37 -9.69 -4.35 1.96
C GLU A 37 -9.55 -4.59 0.45
N ASP A 38 -10.01 -3.64 -0.35
CA ASP A 38 -10.02 -3.70 -1.81
C ASP A 38 -9.40 -2.46 -2.44
N ILE A 39 -8.18 -2.64 -2.96
CA ILE A 39 -7.45 -1.58 -3.67
C ILE A 39 -8.18 -1.14 -4.94
N ALA A 40 -8.82 -2.06 -5.67
CA ALA A 40 -9.53 -1.71 -6.90
C ALA A 40 -10.75 -0.83 -6.60
N ALA A 41 -11.48 -1.13 -5.53
CA ALA A 41 -12.58 -0.29 -5.06
C ALA A 41 -12.08 1.09 -4.63
N ALA A 42 -10.98 1.16 -3.86
CA ALA A 42 -10.37 2.43 -3.49
C ALA A 42 -9.94 3.25 -4.71
N LYS A 43 -9.31 2.61 -5.70
CA LYS A 43 -8.92 3.25 -6.97
C LYS A 43 -10.09 3.88 -7.70
N SER A 44 -11.26 3.27 -7.65
CA SER A 44 -12.45 3.78 -8.34
C SER A 44 -12.98 5.11 -7.78
N VAL A 45 -12.64 5.44 -6.52
CA VAL A 45 -13.15 6.63 -5.84
C VAL A 45 -12.13 7.74 -5.62
N VAL A 46 -10.83 7.47 -5.81
CA VAL A 46 -9.77 8.47 -5.56
C VAL A 46 -9.37 9.28 -6.79
N GLY A 47 -9.86 8.95 -7.97
CA GLY A 47 -9.50 9.65 -9.21
C GLY A 47 -8.02 9.50 -9.56
N GLU A 48 -7.33 10.62 -9.78
CA GLU A 48 -5.92 10.68 -10.16
C GLU A 48 -4.95 10.53 -8.97
N VAL A 49 -5.44 10.55 -7.73
CA VAL A 49 -4.61 10.41 -6.54
C VAL A 49 -4.00 9.00 -6.51
N LYS A 50 -2.71 8.93 -6.19
CA LYS A 50 -1.97 7.66 -6.17
C LYS A 50 -2.25 6.90 -4.88
N ILE A 51 -2.34 5.58 -4.99
CA ILE A 51 -2.49 4.69 -3.83
C ILE A 51 -1.18 3.98 -3.54
N LEU A 52 -0.77 4.04 -2.28
CA LEU A 52 0.39 3.37 -1.72
C LEU A 52 -0.10 2.38 -0.65
N GLY A 53 0.43 1.21 -0.67
CA GLY A 53 0.04 0.17 0.30
C GLY A 53 0.18 -1.22 -0.32
N ASN A 54 -0.37 -2.24 0.24
CA ASN A 54 -1.37 -2.33 1.31
C ASN A 54 -1.11 -3.62 2.11
N VAL A 55 0.16 -4.10 2.08
CA VAL A 55 0.51 -5.36 2.76
C VAL A 55 0.52 -5.16 4.28
N SER A 56 -0.20 -6.00 5.00
CA SER A 56 -0.32 -5.88 6.46
C SER A 56 1.03 -6.00 7.15
N SER A 57 1.44 -4.91 7.82
CA SER A 57 2.70 -4.85 8.57
C SER A 57 2.67 -5.73 9.82
N SER A 58 1.54 -5.81 10.51
CA SER A 58 1.42 -6.53 11.78
C SER A 58 1.05 -8.00 11.61
N LYS A 59 0.18 -8.33 10.67
CA LYS A 59 -0.29 -9.70 10.46
C LYS A 59 0.62 -10.45 9.49
N THR A 60 0.74 -9.95 8.26
CA THR A 60 1.39 -10.67 7.17
C THR A 60 2.90 -10.53 7.22
N LEU A 61 3.43 -9.30 7.31
CA LEU A 61 4.88 -9.09 7.38
C LEU A 61 5.50 -9.57 8.70
N PHE A 62 4.83 -9.35 9.82
CA PHE A 62 5.38 -9.71 11.12
C PHE A 62 5.13 -11.17 11.51
N LEU A 63 3.88 -11.65 11.32
CA LEU A 63 3.46 -12.98 11.80
C LEU A 63 3.33 -14.03 10.69
N GLY A 64 3.27 -13.62 9.44
CA GLY A 64 3.10 -14.51 8.29
C GLY A 64 4.41 -15.13 7.79
N LYS A 65 4.31 -15.83 6.69
CA LYS A 65 5.42 -16.46 5.96
C LYS A 65 5.69 -15.70 4.66
N PRO A 66 6.85 -15.90 4.01
CA PRO A 66 7.16 -15.27 2.72
C PRO A 66 6.07 -15.45 1.66
N GLU A 67 5.44 -16.63 1.58
CA GLU A 67 4.36 -16.91 0.63
C GLU A 67 3.12 -16.07 0.90
N ASP A 68 2.75 -15.87 2.17
CA ASP A 68 1.61 -15.02 2.55
C ASP A 68 1.86 -13.57 2.13
N VAL A 69 3.09 -13.10 2.33
CA VAL A 69 3.53 -11.75 1.90
C VAL A 69 3.44 -11.60 0.39
N LYS A 70 3.94 -12.58 -0.36
CA LYS A 70 3.89 -12.56 -1.83
C LYS A 70 2.46 -12.58 -2.35
N GLU A 71 1.58 -13.36 -1.75
CA GLU A 71 0.18 -13.43 -2.15
C GLU A 71 -0.54 -12.10 -1.92
N GLU A 72 -0.39 -11.52 -0.73
CA GLU A 72 -1.00 -10.23 -0.40
C GLU A 72 -0.43 -9.10 -1.27
N ALA A 73 0.88 -9.10 -1.51
CA ALA A 73 1.54 -8.16 -2.40
C ALA A 73 1.01 -8.25 -3.84
N ARG A 74 0.86 -9.48 -4.38
CA ARG A 74 0.29 -9.68 -5.70
C ARG A 74 -1.17 -9.21 -5.78
N LYS A 75 -1.95 -9.42 -4.73
CA LYS A 75 -3.32 -8.91 -4.64
C LYS A 75 -3.34 -7.38 -4.72
N ALA A 76 -2.50 -6.70 -3.97
CA ALA A 76 -2.37 -5.24 -4.02
C ALA A 76 -1.96 -4.74 -5.41
N LEU A 77 -0.97 -5.37 -6.02
CA LEU A 77 -0.49 -5.02 -7.37
C LEU A 77 -1.57 -5.21 -8.43
N ARG A 78 -2.31 -6.34 -8.39
CA ARG A 78 -3.43 -6.59 -9.30
C ARG A 78 -4.58 -5.60 -9.09
N GLY A 79 -4.80 -5.16 -7.86
CA GLY A 79 -5.76 -4.12 -7.53
C GLY A 79 -5.39 -2.74 -8.06
N GLY A 80 -4.15 -2.56 -8.49
CA GLY A 80 -3.68 -1.34 -9.13
C GLY A 80 -3.02 -0.35 -8.17
N VAL A 81 -2.44 -0.82 -7.07
CA VAL A 81 -1.62 0.04 -6.21
C VAL A 81 -0.49 0.67 -7.02
N ASN A 82 -0.24 1.95 -6.79
CA ASN A 82 0.80 2.68 -7.53
C ASN A 82 2.20 2.48 -6.94
N LEU A 83 2.27 2.31 -5.62
CA LEU A 83 3.49 1.95 -4.91
C LEU A 83 3.18 0.85 -3.92
N LEU A 84 3.83 -0.30 -4.10
CA LEU A 84 3.70 -1.41 -3.17
C LEU A 84 4.51 -1.11 -1.91
N GLU A 85 3.85 -1.06 -0.78
CA GLU A 85 4.46 -0.86 0.53
C GLU A 85 3.66 -1.58 1.63
N PRO A 86 4.20 -1.69 2.85
CA PRO A 86 3.40 -2.07 4.01
C PRO A 86 2.30 -1.04 4.28
N ASN A 87 1.18 -1.49 4.85
CA ASN A 87 0.06 -0.61 5.19
C ASN A 87 0.38 0.40 6.33
N CYS A 88 1.44 0.17 7.06
CA CYS A 88 1.88 1.00 8.17
C CYS A 88 3.36 0.75 8.48
N GLY A 89 3.88 1.33 9.55
CA GLY A 89 5.23 1.07 10.05
C GLY A 89 5.46 -0.42 10.35
N ILE A 90 6.66 -0.90 10.12
CA ILE A 90 7.05 -2.29 10.38
C ILE A 90 7.82 -2.41 11.70
N SER A 91 7.62 -3.51 12.42
CA SER A 91 8.37 -3.83 13.62
C SER A 91 9.85 -4.08 13.29
N PRO A 92 10.80 -3.64 14.14
CA PRO A 92 12.20 -4.03 14.01
C PRO A 92 12.44 -5.54 14.10
N LEU A 93 11.48 -6.28 14.63
CA LEU A 93 11.52 -7.75 14.75
C LEU A 93 10.86 -8.47 13.57
N THR A 94 10.43 -7.72 12.55
CA THR A 94 9.86 -8.34 11.34
C THR A 94 10.90 -9.23 10.67
N PRO A 95 10.57 -10.50 10.34
CA PRO A 95 11.51 -11.40 9.67
C PRO A 95 12.01 -10.80 8.34
N VAL A 96 13.34 -10.78 8.17
CA VAL A 96 13.97 -10.19 6.98
C VAL A 96 13.51 -10.89 5.69
N GLU A 97 13.29 -12.20 5.75
CA GLU A 97 12.76 -13.00 4.64
C GLU A 97 11.38 -12.53 4.19
N ASN A 98 10.55 -12.06 5.10
CA ASN A 98 9.25 -11.48 4.76
C ASN A 98 9.38 -10.12 4.08
N ILE A 99 10.32 -9.29 4.52
CA ILE A 99 10.62 -8.02 3.84
C ILE A 99 11.18 -8.27 2.43
N LYS A 100 12.06 -9.24 2.27
CA LYS A 100 12.58 -9.66 0.95
C LYS A 100 11.47 -10.17 0.04
N ALA A 101 10.54 -10.96 0.57
CA ALA A 101 9.41 -11.49 -0.19
C ALA A 101 8.51 -10.39 -0.76
N LEU A 102 8.37 -9.26 -0.06
CA LEU A 102 7.65 -8.09 -0.56
C LEU A 102 8.32 -7.52 -1.83
N ALA A 103 9.63 -7.34 -1.80
CA ALA A 103 10.40 -6.86 -2.95
C ALA A 103 10.37 -7.86 -4.12
N GLU A 104 10.55 -9.14 -3.83
CA GLU A 104 10.48 -10.21 -4.83
C GLU A 104 9.12 -10.27 -5.52
N ALA A 105 8.03 -10.14 -4.79
CA ALA A 105 6.68 -10.13 -5.36
C ALA A 105 6.49 -8.98 -6.35
N ARG A 106 7.03 -7.80 -6.05
CA ARG A 106 7.05 -6.66 -6.98
C ARG A 106 7.83 -6.99 -8.24
N ASP A 107 9.04 -7.50 -8.09
CA ASP A 107 9.93 -7.79 -9.22
C ASP A 107 9.35 -8.88 -10.12
N GLU A 108 8.79 -9.95 -9.56
CA GLU A 108 8.09 -11.01 -10.27
C GLU A 108 6.89 -10.46 -11.05
N TYR A 109 6.08 -9.61 -10.42
CA TYR A 109 4.88 -9.03 -11.05
C TYR A 109 5.22 -8.17 -12.27
N TYR A 110 6.25 -7.35 -12.19
CA TYR A 110 6.66 -6.51 -13.32
C TYR A 110 7.48 -7.25 -14.37
N ALA A 111 8.23 -8.28 -14.01
CA ALA A 111 8.92 -9.15 -14.97
C ALA A 111 7.94 -9.84 -15.92
N ASP A 112 6.79 -10.31 -15.41
CA ASP A 112 5.74 -10.95 -16.21
C ASP A 112 5.03 -9.98 -17.18
N LYS A 113 5.22 -8.67 -17.02
CA LYS A 113 4.59 -7.63 -17.85
C LYS A 113 5.53 -7.02 -18.91
N CYS A 114 6.79 -7.36 -18.85
CA CYS A 114 7.79 -6.91 -19.85
C CYS A 114 7.94 -7.94 -21.03
#